data_5c6e861a179451d22b09599394c7d704
#
_entry.id   5c6e861a179451d22b09599394c7d704
#
_cell.length_a   1.000
_cell.length_b   1.000
_cell.length_c   1.000
_cell.angle_alpha   90.00
_cell.angle_beta   90.00
_cell.angle_gamma   90.00
#
_symmetry.space_group_name_H-M   'P 1'
#
loop_
_entity.id
_entity.type
_entity.pdbx_description
1 polymer ?
#
loop_
_entity_poly.entity_id
_entity_poly.type
_entity_poly.pdbx_seq_one_letter_code
_entity_poly.pdbx_strand_id
1 'polypeptide(L)'
;MLEKITFPEHEYQSVQDWLNRQGYCYTTRVYKEVGKYKVGESYLAPWGDILRIDEIQTYRKVSDRPFCDEMSDAEKEEIRKYSEDMGLPYEFIRFSRSI
;
A
#
# COMPACT_ATOMS: atom_id res chain seq x y z
N MET A 1 -13.46 -6.02 16.77
CA MET A 1 -11.99 -5.83 16.77
C MET A 1 -11.53 -5.47 15.37
N LEU A 2 -10.70 -4.44 15.26
CA LEU A 2 -10.15 -4.04 13.97
C LEU A 2 -9.06 -5.01 13.52
N GLU A 3 -9.06 -5.35 12.25
CA GLU A 3 -7.95 -6.05 11.64
C GLU A 3 -6.77 -5.11 11.52
N LYS A 4 -5.58 -5.67 11.39
CA LYS A 4 -4.35 -4.89 11.32
C LYS A 4 -3.91 -4.68 9.88
N ILE A 5 -3.35 -3.49 9.61
CA ILE A 5 -2.60 -3.22 8.39
C ILE A 5 -1.12 -3.19 8.77
N THR A 6 -0.29 -3.87 7.97
CA THR A 6 1.13 -4.03 8.29
C THR A 6 2.00 -3.20 7.38
N PHE A 7 3.12 -2.72 7.94
CA PHE A 7 4.16 -1.98 7.20
C PHE A 7 5.51 -2.44 7.75
N PRO A 8 6.57 -2.41 6.94
CA PRO A 8 7.91 -2.60 7.47
C PRO A 8 8.24 -1.50 8.48
N GLU A 9 8.93 -1.84 9.55
CA GLU A 9 9.23 -0.90 10.63
C GLU A 9 9.94 0.37 10.13
N HIS A 10 10.85 0.22 9.18
CA HIS A 10 11.60 1.36 8.61
C HIS A 10 10.72 2.34 7.84
N GLU A 11 9.47 1.98 7.52
CA GLU A 11 8.54 2.86 6.81
C GLU A 11 7.58 3.58 7.76
N TYR A 12 7.53 3.24 9.03
CA TYR A 12 6.55 3.81 9.97
C TYR A 12 6.59 5.33 9.99
N GLN A 13 7.76 5.92 10.15
CA GLN A 13 7.91 7.37 10.24
C GLN A 13 7.55 8.03 8.90
N SER A 14 7.99 7.48 7.81
CA SER A 14 7.70 8.00 6.47
C SER A 14 6.21 8.04 6.17
N VAL A 15 5.48 6.97 6.51
CA VAL A 15 4.04 6.91 6.30
C VAL A 15 3.33 7.96 7.17
N GLN A 16 3.71 8.07 8.44
CA GLN A 16 3.14 9.07 9.34
C GLN A 16 3.39 10.50 8.84
N ASP A 17 4.59 10.76 8.33
CA ASP A 17 4.94 12.07 7.78
C ASP A 17 4.07 12.43 6.57
N TRP A 18 3.84 11.47 5.67
CA TRP A 18 2.94 11.69 4.54
C TRP A 18 1.50 11.94 4.97
N LEU A 19 1.00 11.18 5.95
CA LEU A 19 -0.33 11.39 6.50
C LEU A 19 -0.46 12.77 7.15
N ASN A 20 0.57 13.21 7.88
CA ASN A 20 0.57 14.54 8.50
C ASN A 20 0.62 15.66 7.46
N ARG A 21 1.35 15.46 6.38
CA ARG A 21 1.59 16.49 5.36
C ARG A 21 0.41 16.69 4.42
N GLN A 22 -0.19 15.60 3.95
CA GLN A 22 -1.22 15.69 2.92
C GLN A 22 -2.54 14.99 3.26
N GLY A 23 -2.61 14.28 4.37
CA GLY A 23 -3.83 13.61 4.83
C GLY A 23 -4.05 12.21 4.26
N TYR A 24 -3.23 11.78 3.32
CA TYR A 24 -3.34 10.44 2.72
C TYR A 24 -1.96 9.90 2.35
N CYS A 25 -1.90 8.60 2.11
CA CYS A 25 -0.68 7.94 1.66
C CYS A 25 -1.05 6.75 0.78
N TYR A 26 -0.05 6.20 0.10
CA TYR A 26 -0.22 5.03 -0.76
C TYR A 26 0.66 3.88 -0.30
N THR A 27 0.23 2.65 -0.58
CA THR A 27 1.04 1.46 -0.39
C THR A 27 0.78 0.49 -1.54
N THR A 28 1.78 -0.30 -1.88
CA THR A 28 1.68 -1.35 -2.89
C THR A 28 1.65 -2.70 -2.21
N ARG A 29 0.71 -3.55 -2.59
CA ARG A 29 0.57 -4.90 -2.04
C ARG A 29 0.68 -5.92 -3.14
N VAL A 30 1.56 -6.90 -2.95
CA VAL A 30 1.85 -7.93 -3.95
C VAL A 30 1.61 -9.31 -3.37
N TYR A 31 1.43 -10.30 -4.23
CA TYR A 31 1.37 -11.72 -3.92
C TYR A 31 0.30 -12.03 -2.86
N LYS A 32 0.70 -12.53 -1.71
CA LYS A 32 -0.23 -12.94 -0.63
C LYS A 32 -0.94 -11.78 0.04
N GLU A 33 -0.47 -10.56 -0.16
CA GLU A 33 -1.09 -9.37 0.41
C GLU A 33 -2.22 -8.82 -0.46
N VAL A 34 -2.37 -9.31 -1.69
CA VAL A 34 -3.45 -8.90 -2.58
C VAL A 34 -4.79 -9.44 -2.07
N GLY A 35 -5.81 -8.58 -2.07
CA GLY A 35 -7.15 -8.96 -1.61
C GLY A 35 -7.34 -8.94 -0.10
N LYS A 36 -6.32 -8.55 0.66
CA LYS A 36 -6.35 -8.54 2.12
C LYS A 36 -7.12 -7.35 2.69
N TYR A 37 -7.14 -6.25 1.96
CA TYR A 37 -7.76 -5.00 2.38
C TYR A 37 -8.95 -4.65 1.48
N LYS A 38 -9.94 -3.92 2.03
CA LYS A 38 -11.16 -3.57 1.30
C LYS A 38 -11.45 -2.09 1.41
N VAL A 39 -11.90 -1.50 0.32
CA VAL A 39 -12.32 -0.08 0.26
C VAL A 39 -13.43 0.17 1.28
N GLY A 40 -13.29 1.25 2.03
CA GLY A 40 -14.25 1.65 3.06
C GLY A 40 -14.02 1.02 4.43
N GLU A 41 -13.20 -0.01 4.51
CA GLU A 41 -12.87 -0.66 5.78
C GLU A 41 -11.72 0.06 6.47
N SER A 42 -11.67 -0.08 7.80
CA SER A 42 -10.62 0.53 8.62
C SER A 42 -9.75 -0.56 9.26
N TYR A 43 -8.48 -0.23 9.46
CA TYR A 43 -7.47 -1.17 9.96
C TYR A 43 -6.57 -0.47 10.96
N LEU A 44 -6.07 -1.23 11.95
CA LEU A 44 -5.16 -0.70 12.96
C LEU A 44 -3.72 -0.75 12.44
N ALA A 45 -3.08 0.42 12.37
CA ALA A 45 -1.67 0.54 11.99
C ALA A 45 -0.75 0.16 13.16
N PRO A 46 0.50 -0.26 12.88
CA PRO A 46 1.44 -0.66 13.94
C PRO A 46 1.76 0.45 14.96
N TRP A 47 1.64 1.71 14.58
CA TRP A 47 1.91 2.84 15.47
C TRP A 47 0.64 3.37 16.16
N GLY A 48 -0.51 2.73 15.99
CA GLY A 48 -1.73 3.02 16.74
C GLY A 48 -2.81 3.80 15.98
N ASP A 49 -2.51 4.38 14.82
CA ASP A 49 -3.53 5.04 14.00
C ASP A 49 -4.53 4.03 13.45
N ILE A 50 -5.77 4.48 13.28
CA ILE A 50 -6.77 3.73 12.53
C ILE A 50 -6.79 4.31 11.12
N LEU A 51 -6.52 3.48 10.13
CA LEU A 51 -6.42 3.87 8.73
C LEU A 51 -7.59 3.29 7.94
N ARG A 52 -8.23 4.15 7.14
CA ARG A 52 -9.31 3.74 6.25
C ARG A 52 -8.77 3.59 4.83
N ILE A 53 -9.18 2.53 4.16
CA ILE A 53 -8.83 2.32 2.75
C ILE A 53 -9.78 3.16 1.89
N ASP A 54 -9.22 4.11 1.16
CA ASP A 54 -9.99 5.04 0.33
C ASP A 54 -10.20 4.51 -1.09
N GLU A 55 -9.16 3.87 -1.64
CA GLU A 55 -9.18 3.42 -3.03
C GLU A 55 -8.21 2.25 -3.22
N ILE A 56 -8.58 1.30 -4.06
CA ILE A 56 -7.71 0.19 -4.46
C ILE A 56 -7.74 0.12 -5.99
N GLN A 57 -6.57 0.24 -6.62
CA GLN A 57 -6.40 0.06 -8.06
C GLN A 57 -5.54 -1.17 -8.29
N THR A 58 -5.88 -1.93 -9.32
CA THR A 58 -5.22 -3.20 -9.63
C THR A 58 -4.46 -3.08 -10.95
N TYR A 59 -3.22 -3.50 -10.94
CA TYR A 59 -2.34 -3.48 -12.12
C TYR A 59 -1.58 -4.79 -12.22
N ARG A 60 -0.99 -5.05 -13.39
CA ARG A 60 -0.20 -6.27 -13.64
C ARG A 60 1.25 -5.99 -13.98
N LYS A 61 1.54 -4.81 -14.56
CA LYS A 61 2.89 -4.43 -14.96
C LYS A 61 3.43 -3.34 -14.06
N VAL A 62 4.73 -3.39 -13.78
CA VAL A 62 5.40 -2.36 -12.97
C VAL A 62 5.17 -0.96 -13.54
N SER A 63 5.26 -0.81 -14.86
CA SER A 63 5.12 0.48 -15.54
C SER A 63 3.73 1.09 -15.47
N ASP A 64 2.71 0.30 -15.14
CA ASP A 64 1.33 0.78 -15.11
C ASP A 64 0.97 1.46 -13.79
N ARG A 65 1.77 1.25 -12.73
CA ARG A 65 1.50 1.83 -11.43
C ARG A 65 1.66 3.36 -11.47
N PRO A 66 0.71 4.12 -10.89
CA PRO A 66 0.88 5.56 -10.72
C PRO A 66 2.18 5.87 -9.98
N PHE A 67 2.85 6.95 -10.36
CA PHE A 67 4.12 7.37 -9.76
C PHE A 67 5.25 6.34 -9.92
N CYS A 68 5.21 5.56 -11.01
CA CYS A 68 6.23 4.54 -11.27
C CYS A 68 7.64 5.13 -11.28
N ASP A 69 7.80 6.34 -11.81
CA ASP A 69 9.11 7.00 -11.91
C ASP A 69 9.70 7.36 -10.55
N GLU A 70 8.86 7.42 -9.51
CA GLU A 70 9.29 7.76 -8.15
C GLU A 70 9.66 6.53 -7.33
N MET A 71 9.43 5.33 -7.87
CA MET A 71 9.77 4.10 -7.16
C MET A 71 11.27 3.83 -7.19
N SER A 72 11.78 3.29 -6.07
CA SER A 72 13.15 2.78 -6.04
C SER A 72 13.27 1.51 -6.91
N ASP A 73 14.50 1.17 -7.28
CA ASP A 73 14.75 -0.07 -8.03
C ASP A 73 14.32 -1.30 -7.23
N ALA A 74 14.51 -1.26 -5.91
CA ALA A 74 14.10 -2.36 -5.03
C ALA A 74 12.59 -2.57 -5.04
N GLU A 75 11.80 -1.50 -5.01
CA GLU A 75 10.34 -1.58 -5.09
C GLU A 75 9.88 -2.12 -6.44
N LYS A 76 10.47 -1.64 -7.53
CA LYS A 76 10.17 -2.12 -8.88
C LYS A 76 10.46 -3.60 -9.01
N GLU A 77 11.58 -4.06 -8.47
CA GLU A 77 11.99 -5.46 -8.53
C GLU A 77 11.03 -6.35 -7.74
N GLU A 78 10.56 -5.89 -6.59
CA GLU A 78 9.57 -6.62 -5.80
C GLU A 78 8.28 -6.82 -6.57
N ILE A 79 7.76 -5.79 -7.21
CA ILE A 79 6.55 -5.88 -8.02
C ILE A 79 6.79 -6.82 -9.21
N ARG A 80 7.94 -6.71 -9.86
CA ARG A 80 8.28 -7.57 -11.00
C ARG A 80 8.31 -9.02 -10.59
N LYS A 81 9.02 -9.33 -9.52
CA LYS A 81 9.22 -10.69 -9.03
C LYS A 81 7.92 -11.36 -8.55
N TYR A 82 7.13 -10.65 -7.76
CA TYR A 82 5.94 -11.20 -7.09
C TYR A 82 4.63 -10.94 -7.81
N SER A 83 4.64 -10.24 -8.90
CA SER A 83 3.44 -9.92 -9.67
C SER A 83 3.67 -10.12 -11.17
N GLU A 84 4.40 -9.24 -11.82
CA GLU A 84 4.56 -9.26 -13.28
C GLU A 84 5.11 -10.59 -13.81
N ASP A 85 6.20 -11.09 -13.24
CA ASP A 85 6.82 -12.35 -13.68
C ASP A 85 5.97 -13.56 -13.38
N MET A 86 5.11 -13.50 -12.37
CA MET A 86 4.21 -14.57 -11.99
C MET A 86 2.86 -14.49 -12.71
N GLY A 87 2.63 -13.44 -13.49
CA GLY A 87 1.35 -13.22 -14.15
C GLY A 87 0.21 -12.90 -13.18
N LEU A 88 0.53 -12.40 -12.00
CA LEU A 88 -0.44 -12.05 -10.97
C LEU A 88 -0.65 -10.55 -10.88
N PRO A 89 -1.86 -10.09 -10.48
CA PRO A 89 -2.08 -8.68 -10.23
C PRO A 89 -1.45 -8.23 -8.92
N TYR A 90 -1.21 -6.92 -8.81
CA TYR A 90 -0.88 -6.28 -7.55
C TYR A 90 -1.83 -5.11 -7.32
N GLU A 91 -1.89 -4.64 -6.07
CA GLU A 91 -2.77 -3.55 -5.69
C GLU A 91 -1.99 -2.31 -5.30
N PHE A 92 -2.48 -1.16 -5.77
CA PHE A 92 -2.01 0.15 -5.37
C PHE A 92 -3.11 0.78 -4.53
N ILE A 93 -2.85 0.95 -3.23
CA ILE A 93 -3.86 1.28 -2.23
C ILE A 93 -3.62 2.69 -1.69
N ARG A 94 -4.67 3.52 -1.72
CA ARG A 94 -4.69 4.81 -1.06
C ARG A 94 -5.42 4.66 0.27
N PHE A 95 -4.85 5.25 1.32
CA PHE A 95 -5.44 5.22 2.64
C PHE A 95 -5.26 6.56 3.36
N SER A 96 -6.11 6.81 4.35
CA SER A 96 -6.09 8.01 5.17
C SER A 96 -6.43 7.66 6.61
N ARG A 97 -6.18 8.60 7.54
CA ARG A 97 -6.59 8.38 8.91
C ARG A 97 -8.11 8.41 9.02
N SER A 98 -8.64 7.41 9.70
CA SER A 98 -10.04 7.37 10.08
C SER A 98 -10.18 8.16 11.37
N ILE A 99 -10.99 9.17 11.36
CA ILE A 99 -11.19 10.04 12.51
C ILE A 99 -12.38 9.57 13.32
#